data_3edaed83af4680ffc49dae718af0f387
#
_entry.id   3edaed83af4680ffc49dae718af0f387
#
_cell.length_a   1.000
_cell.length_b   1.000
_cell.length_c   1.000
_cell.angle_alpha   90.00
_cell.angle_beta   90.00
_cell.angle_gamma   90.00
#
_symmetry.space_group_name_H-M   'P 1'
#
loop_
_entity.id
_entity.type
_entity.pdbx_description
1 polymer ?
#
loop_
_entity_poly.entity_id
_entity_poly.type
_entity_poly.pdbx_seq_one_letter_code
_entity_poly.pdbx_strand_id
1 'polypeptide(L)'
;VKKKRIILPTDFSNNAWNAIAYALTIFKDVPCDFFILNSYQVGASGLSTKMAGANDTRLYNLIKEQSDRDLKRELEKIKSFDKNPEHTFIARSIPDNLVNAIGKTVYREEIDYVIMGTKGASGLKEVFMGSNTYKVIKEVDFCPVIAVPDDYQIEKEIDAILLATGYEHLFENYELKPLLNFVEHFKAKLWIAHVGSLDALAPEQKASKKGLKNRLKSIDYEFIEVEKDTSVNNTIQQLVEKDKTIDMVVMINQNHTFFERLTREPVIKKVSFNSKVPFLVIHLFE
;
A
#
# COMPACT_ATOMS: atom_id res chain seq x y z
N VAL A 1 -21.54 -8.45 -10.72
CA VAL A 1 -20.11 -8.46 -10.32
C VAL A 1 -20.02 -7.81 -8.93
N LYS A 2 -19.35 -8.43 -7.96
CA LYS A 2 -19.12 -7.83 -6.63
C LYS A 2 -18.21 -6.62 -6.81
N LYS A 3 -18.63 -5.44 -6.34
CA LYS A 3 -17.79 -4.25 -6.35
C LYS A 3 -16.54 -4.43 -5.49
N LYS A 4 -15.42 -3.88 -5.92
CA LYS A 4 -14.23 -3.74 -5.08
C LYS A 4 -14.44 -2.65 -4.04
N ARG A 5 -13.99 -2.87 -2.82
CA ARG A 5 -14.07 -1.92 -1.73
C ARG A 5 -12.68 -1.44 -1.35
N ILE A 6 -12.45 -0.15 -1.49
CA ILE A 6 -11.10 0.43 -1.41
C ILE A 6 -11.10 1.61 -0.43
N ILE A 7 -10.22 1.58 0.57
CA ILE A 7 -9.99 2.73 1.44
C ILE A 7 -8.92 3.63 0.81
N LEU A 8 -9.24 4.92 0.74
CA LEU A 8 -8.34 5.99 0.31
C LEU A 8 -8.16 6.97 1.49
N PRO A 9 -7.14 6.76 2.34
CA PRO A 9 -6.85 7.69 3.42
C PRO A 9 -6.36 9.02 2.86
N THR A 10 -6.84 10.13 3.43
CA THR A 10 -6.43 11.47 3.01
C THR A 10 -6.16 12.40 4.19
N ASP A 11 -5.08 13.15 4.08
CA ASP A 11 -4.76 14.33 4.88
C ASP A 11 -4.92 15.62 4.06
N PHE A 12 -5.57 15.49 2.89
CA PHE A 12 -5.83 16.55 1.91
C PHE A 12 -4.56 17.12 1.27
N SER A 13 -3.42 16.46 1.43
CA SER A 13 -2.18 16.82 0.77
C SER A 13 -2.16 16.40 -0.70
N ASN A 14 -1.24 16.99 -1.48
CA ASN A 14 -1.03 16.56 -2.87
C ASN A 14 -0.59 15.10 -2.97
N ASN A 15 0.12 14.57 -1.98
CA ASN A 15 0.55 13.17 -1.95
C ASN A 15 -0.64 12.23 -1.74
N ALA A 16 -1.57 12.59 -0.85
CA ALA A 16 -2.82 11.84 -0.69
C ALA A 16 -3.66 11.89 -1.96
N TRP A 17 -3.76 13.07 -2.60
CA TRP A 17 -4.44 13.22 -3.89
C TRP A 17 -3.81 12.34 -4.98
N ASN A 18 -2.47 12.29 -5.06
CA ASN A 18 -1.79 11.43 -6.04
C ASN A 18 -2.17 9.96 -5.88
N ALA A 19 -2.24 9.48 -4.64
CA ALA A 19 -2.69 8.11 -4.37
C ALA A 19 -4.17 7.89 -4.72
N ILE A 20 -5.03 8.87 -4.48
CA ILE A 20 -6.44 8.83 -4.90
C ILE A 20 -6.54 8.76 -6.41
N ALA A 21 -5.87 9.67 -7.13
CA ALA A 21 -5.87 9.69 -8.59
C ALA A 21 -5.32 8.39 -9.19
N TYR A 22 -4.25 7.84 -8.61
CA TYR A 22 -3.72 6.53 -8.97
C TYR A 22 -4.78 5.43 -8.82
N ALA A 23 -5.45 5.35 -7.67
CA ALA A 23 -6.49 4.35 -7.43
C ALA A 23 -7.64 4.44 -8.44
N LEU A 24 -8.13 5.66 -8.70
CA LEU A 24 -9.19 5.91 -9.68
C LEU A 24 -8.77 5.51 -11.10
N THR A 25 -7.50 5.70 -11.44
CA THR A 25 -6.98 5.36 -12.76
C THR A 25 -6.82 3.86 -12.96
N ILE A 26 -6.23 3.15 -11.99
CA ILE A 26 -6.02 1.70 -12.13
C ILE A 26 -7.32 0.90 -12.05
N PHE A 27 -8.33 1.39 -11.34
CA PHE A 27 -9.64 0.75 -11.22
C PHE A 27 -10.72 1.37 -12.12
N LYS A 28 -10.34 2.19 -13.12
CA LYS A 28 -11.28 2.93 -13.98
C LYS A 28 -12.38 2.07 -14.62
N ASP A 29 -12.09 0.80 -14.91
CA ASP A 29 -12.99 -0.14 -15.57
C ASP A 29 -13.55 -1.20 -14.61
N VAL A 30 -13.38 -1.03 -13.29
CA VAL A 30 -13.85 -1.95 -12.26
C VAL A 30 -14.89 -1.27 -11.40
N PRO A 31 -16.08 -1.86 -11.20
CA PRO A 31 -17.04 -1.33 -10.24
C PRO A 31 -16.45 -1.27 -8.83
N CYS A 32 -16.39 -0.07 -8.23
CA CYS A 32 -15.76 0.15 -6.93
C CYS A 32 -16.61 0.99 -5.98
N ASP A 33 -16.51 0.66 -4.69
CA ASP A 33 -16.90 1.53 -3.60
C ASP A 33 -15.63 2.09 -2.94
N PHE A 34 -15.38 3.39 -3.12
CA PHE A 34 -14.23 4.09 -2.56
C PHE A 34 -14.59 4.79 -1.25
N PHE A 35 -13.88 4.43 -0.17
CA PHE A 35 -14.03 5.03 1.15
C PHE A 35 -12.96 6.08 1.34
N ILE A 36 -13.33 7.35 1.21
CA ILE A 36 -12.41 8.49 1.39
C ILE A 36 -12.36 8.78 2.89
N LEU A 37 -11.24 8.41 3.53
CA LEU A 37 -11.11 8.41 4.96
C LEU A 37 -10.17 9.51 5.44
N ASN A 38 -10.68 10.43 6.25
CA ASN A 38 -9.87 11.33 7.05
C ASN A 38 -9.97 10.96 8.53
N SER A 39 -8.83 10.79 9.18
CA SER A 39 -8.75 10.53 10.62
C SER A 39 -8.10 11.70 11.34
N TYR A 40 -8.59 12.01 12.55
CA TYR A 40 -8.07 13.08 13.37
C TYR A 40 -8.13 12.71 14.86
N GLN A 41 -7.18 13.26 15.62
CA GLN A 41 -7.15 13.10 17.08
C GLN A 41 -7.36 14.44 17.76
N VAL A 42 -8.22 14.45 18.78
CA VAL A 42 -8.41 15.60 19.65
C VAL A 42 -7.53 15.42 20.87
N GLY A 43 -6.64 16.38 21.13
CA GLY A 43 -5.77 16.36 22.30
C GLY A 43 -4.37 15.75 22.13
N ALA A 44 -3.92 15.47 20.92
CA ALA A 44 -2.56 14.93 20.65
C ALA A 44 -1.41 15.95 20.85
N SER A 45 -1.71 17.21 21.09
CA SER A 45 -0.71 18.22 21.45
C SER A 45 -0.68 18.35 22.97
N GLY A 46 0.09 17.54 23.66
CA GLY A 46 0.74 17.63 24.98
C GLY A 46 0.29 18.65 26.07
N LEU A 47 -0.79 19.36 25.92
CA LEU A 47 -1.34 20.27 26.92
C LEU A 47 -2.49 19.60 27.68
N SER A 48 -2.06 18.95 28.74
CA SER A 48 -2.78 18.66 29.97
C SER A 48 -4.18 18.06 29.91
N THR A 49 -4.26 16.78 30.23
CA THR A 49 -5.40 16.00 30.74
C THR A 49 -6.10 16.59 31.99
N LYS A 50 -5.80 17.83 32.39
CA LYS A 50 -6.32 18.44 33.63
C LYS A 50 -7.36 19.55 33.44
N MET A 51 -7.71 19.91 32.20
CA MET A 51 -8.77 20.88 31.91
C MET A 51 -9.81 20.31 30.91
N ALA A 52 -10.15 19.03 31.05
CA ALA A 52 -11.21 18.39 30.30
C ALA A 52 -12.57 18.96 30.75
N GLY A 53 -13.08 19.91 30.00
CA GLY A 53 -14.35 20.58 30.20
C GLY A 53 -14.93 21.06 28.87
N ALA A 54 -15.85 22.00 28.87
CA ALA A 54 -16.53 22.55 27.69
C ALA A 54 -15.64 22.97 26.52
N ASN A 55 -14.35 23.23 26.76
CA ASN A 55 -13.36 23.55 25.70
C ASN A 55 -13.02 22.36 24.81
N ASP A 56 -12.99 21.13 25.32
CA ASP A 56 -12.69 19.93 24.52
C ASP A 56 -13.82 19.62 23.55
N THR A 57 -15.08 19.78 23.97
CA THR A 57 -16.23 19.58 23.10
C THR A 57 -16.26 20.58 21.94
N ARG A 58 -15.92 21.85 22.21
CA ARG A 58 -15.86 22.88 21.17
C ARG A 58 -14.73 22.61 20.17
N LEU A 59 -13.54 22.28 20.67
CA LEU A 59 -12.40 21.91 19.81
C LEU A 59 -12.70 20.67 18.97
N TYR A 60 -13.30 19.66 19.57
CA TYR A 60 -13.74 18.46 18.86
C TYR A 60 -14.70 18.81 17.70
N ASN A 61 -15.72 19.61 17.98
CA ASN A 61 -16.70 20.01 16.96
C ASN A 61 -16.03 20.80 15.82
N LEU A 62 -15.11 21.71 16.14
CA LEU A 62 -14.38 22.48 15.12
C LEU A 62 -13.52 21.58 14.21
N ILE A 63 -12.79 20.63 14.78
CA ILE A 63 -11.95 19.69 14.02
C ILE A 63 -12.84 18.79 13.15
N LYS A 64 -13.93 18.28 13.73
CA LYS A 64 -14.89 17.45 12.98
C LYS A 64 -15.49 18.21 11.80
N GLU A 65 -16.00 19.40 12.04
CA GLU A 65 -16.57 20.25 10.99
C GLU A 65 -15.53 20.60 9.90
N GLN A 66 -14.27 20.82 10.28
CA GLN A 66 -13.21 21.05 9.31
C GLN A 66 -12.98 19.79 8.45
N SER A 67 -12.83 18.62 9.08
CA SER A 67 -12.70 17.35 8.38
C SER A 67 -13.87 17.09 7.41
N ASP A 68 -15.10 17.33 7.86
CA ASP A 68 -16.29 17.14 7.04
C ASP A 68 -16.32 18.11 5.84
N ARG A 69 -15.93 19.38 6.03
CA ARG A 69 -15.81 20.37 4.93
C ARG A 69 -14.73 19.98 3.91
N ASP A 70 -13.59 19.57 4.38
CA ASP A 70 -12.47 19.20 3.51
C ASP A 70 -12.76 17.91 2.74
N LEU A 71 -13.38 16.92 3.39
CA LEU A 71 -13.87 15.71 2.72
C LEU A 71 -14.90 16.02 1.63
N LYS A 72 -15.79 16.99 1.86
CA LYS A 72 -16.76 17.40 0.85
C LYS A 72 -16.06 17.97 -0.38
N ARG A 73 -15.04 18.84 -0.19
CA ARG A 73 -14.24 19.40 -1.30
C ARG A 73 -13.49 18.31 -2.05
N GLU A 74 -12.91 17.36 -1.32
CA GLU A 74 -12.19 16.23 -1.91
C GLU A 74 -13.13 15.35 -2.74
N LEU A 75 -14.34 15.08 -2.27
CA LEU A 75 -15.35 14.36 -3.04
C LEU A 75 -15.77 15.10 -4.31
N GLU A 76 -15.91 16.42 -4.27
CA GLU A 76 -16.21 17.23 -5.46
C GLU A 76 -15.06 17.13 -6.49
N LYS A 77 -13.81 17.17 -6.03
CA LYS A 77 -12.62 16.99 -6.87
C LYS A 77 -12.57 15.60 -7.48
N ILE A 78 -12.82 14.56 -6.69
CA ILE A 78 -12.87 13.16 -7.14
C ILE A 78 -13.94 12.99 -8.24
N LYS A 79 -15.17 13.46 -8.02
CA LYS A 79 -16.28 13.36 -8.98
C LYS A 79 -16.03 14.15 -10.26
N SER A 80 -15.22 15.19 -10.22
CA SER A 80 -14.80 15.91 -11.42
C SER A 80 -13.75 15.15 -12.23
N PHE A 81 -12.89 14.39 -11.56
CA PHE A 81 -11.83 13.58 -12.15
C PHE A 81 -12.36 12.23 -12.66
N ASP A 82 -13.06 11.48 -11.83
CA ASP A 82 -13.61 10.17 -12.16
C ASP A 82 -14.94 10.27 -12.89
N LYS A 83 -15.09 9.46 -13.95
CA LYS A 83 -16.30 9.45 -14.80
C LYS A 83 -17.01 8.10 -14.84
N ASN A 84 -16.51 7.10 -14.11
CA ASN A 84 -17.15 5.80 -14.10
C ASN A 84 -18.47 5.84 -13.27
N PRO A 85 -19.65 5.59 -13.88
CA PRO A 85 -20.93 5.63 -13.17
C PRO A 85 -21.11 4.49 -12.17
N GLU A 86 -20.29 3.43 -12.25
CA GLU A 86 -20.34 2.30 -11.33
C GLU A 86 -19.50 2.52 -10.05
N HIS A 87 -18.78 3.65 -9.97
CA HIS A 87 -18.04 4.05 -8.80
C HIS A 87 -18.94 4.74 -7.77
N THR A 88 -18.78 4.38 -6.50
CA THR A 88 -19.42 5.04 -5.36
C THR A 88 -18.35 5.65 -4.47
N PHE A 89 -18.58 6.88 -4.00
CA PHE A 89 -17.65 7.60 -3.13
C PHE A 89 -18.28 7.86 -1.78
N ILE A 90 -17.67 7.35 -0.72
CA ILE A 90 -18.19 7.34 0.64
C ILE A 90 -17.21 8.06 1.55
N ALA A 91 -17.58 9.24 2.06
CA ALA A 91 -16.76 9.97 3.03
C ALA A 91 -16.80 9.31 4.41
N ARG A 92 -15.64 9.26 5.07
CA ARG A 92 -15.47 8.79 6.44
C ARG A 92 -14.60 9.77 7.22
N SER A 93 -15.21 10.54 8.10
CA SER A 93 -14.55 11.45 9.05
C SER A 93 -14.50 10.74 10.40
N ILE A 94 -13.33 10.30 10.85
CA ILE A 94 -13.19 9.39 12.01
C ILE A 94 -12.29 10.01 13.08
N PRO A 95 -12.81 10.22 14.31
CA PRO A 95 -12.05 10.76 15.43
C PRO A 95 -11.22 9.65 16.12
N ASP A 96 -10.16 9.20 15.44
CA ASP A 96 -9.23 8.18 15.91
C ASP A 96 -7.83 8.39 15.28
N ASN A 97 -6.84 7.64 15.73
CA ASN A 97 -5.59 7.54 14.97
C ASN A 97 -5.82 6.79 13.66
N LEU A 98 -4.94 7.03 12.69
CA LEU A 98 -5.11 6.53 11.32
C LEU A 98 -5.22 5.00 11.26
N VAL A 99 -4.36 4.28 11.98
CA VAL A 99 -4.33 2.81 11.96
C VAL A 99 -5.64 2.22 12.49
N ASN A 100 -6.12 2.73 13.63
CA ASN A 100 -7.41 2.29 14.20
C ASN A 100 -8.58 2.63 13.28
N ALA A 101 -8.58 3.83 12.68
CA ALA A 101 -9.63 4.26 11.76
C ALA A 101 -9.70 3.36 10.53
N ILE A 102 -8.54 3.02 9.94
CA ILE A 102 -8.44 2.07 8.82
C ILE A 102 -8.89 0.69 9.28
N GLY A 103 -8.32 0.15 10.37
CA GLY A 103 -8.62 -1.19 10.85
C GLY A 103 -10.11 -1.41 11.12
N LYS A 104 -10.76 -0.47 11.82
CA LYS A 104 -12.21 -0.51 12.05
C LYS A 104 -13.01 -0.48 10.74
N THR A 105 -12.57 0.30 9.76
CA THR A 105 -13.24 0.41 8.46
C THR A 105 -13.05 -0.86 7.65
N VAL A 106 -11.84 -1.43 7.63
CA VAL A 106 -11.55 -2.70 6.94
C VAL A 106 -12.46 -3.81 7.44
N TYR A 107 -12.54 -3.97 8.76
CA TYR A 107 -13.37 -5.01 9.37
C TYR A 107 -14.88 -4.81 9.10
N ARG A 108 -15.37 -3.57 9.19
CA ARG A 108 -16.79 -3.26 9.03
C ARG A 108 -17.28 -3.35 7.59
N GLU A 109 -16.45 -2.90 6.67
CA GLU A 109 -16.83 -2.70 5.27
C GLU A 109 -16.22 -3.78 4.34
N GLU A 110 -15.57 -4.82 4.87
CA GLU A 110 -14.92 -5.89 4.07
C GLU A 110 -14.06 -5.33 2.94
N ILE A 111 -13.07 -4.54 3.27
CA ILE A 111 -12.21 -3.82 2.34
C ILE A 111 -11.27 -4.78 1.58
N ASP A 112 -11.14 -4.61 0.28
CA ASP A 112 -10.21 -5.37 -0.56
C ASP A 112 -8.78 -4.78 -0.53
N TYR A 113 -8.64 -3.43 -0.51
CA TYR A 113 -7.35 -2.72 -0.53
C TYR A 113 -7.38 -1.42 0.25
N VAL A 114 -6.26 -1.09 0.86
CA VAL A 114 -5.95 0.27 1.32
C VAL A 114 -4.93 0.88 0.35
N ILE A 115 -5.21 2.04 -0.23
CA ILE A 115 -4.30 2.71 -1.17
C ILE A 115 -3.99 4.11 -0.62
N MET A 116 -2.70 4.39 -0.37
CA MET A 116 -2.28 5.63 0.26
C MET A 116 -0.94 6.12 -0.26
N GLY A 117 -0.66 7.41 -0.12
CA GLY A 117 0.64 7.98 -0.49
C GLY A 117 1.76 7.52 0.44
N THR A 118 2.99 7.44 -0.08
CA THR A 118 4.17 7.10 0.74
C THR A 118 4.57 8.21 1.71
N LYS A 119 4.19 9.48 1.43
CA LYS A 119 4.46 10.65 2.29
C LYS A 119 3.14 11.25 2.77
N GLY A 120 3.19 11.99 3.88
CA GLY A 120 2.08 12.81 4.35
C GLY A 120 2.33 14.30 4.12
N ALA A 121 1.48 15.15 4.71
CA ALA A 121 1.50 16.61 4.57
C ALA A 121 2.84 17.27 4.96
N SER A 122 3.71 16.60 5.75
CA SER A 122 5.01 17.13 6.15
C SER A 122 6.05 17.23 5.03
N GLY A 123 5.84 16.53 3.88
CA GLY A 123 6.56 16.69 2.61
C GLY A 123 8.09 16.76 2.70
N LEU A 124 8.73 16.09 3.67
CA LEU A 124 10.19 16.11 3.83
C LEU A 124 10.84 15.60 2.54
N LYS A 125 11.76 16.40 1.99
CA LYS A 125 12.40 16.16 0.68
C LYS A 125 13.28 14.91 0.61
N GLU A 126 13.65 14.36 1.73
CA GLU A 126 14.39 13.11 1.79
C GLU A 126 13.42 11.93 1.66
N VAL A 127 13.70 11.05 0.77
CA VAL A 127 12.88 9.98 0.23
C VAL A 127 12.60 8.90 1.26
N PHE A 128 11.62 9.12 2.13
CA PHE A 128 11.26 8.17 3.17
C PHE A 128 9.78 7.82 3.09
N MET A 129 9.47 6.55 3.29
CA MET A 129 8.10 6.17 3.61
C MET A 129 7.69 6.91 4.89
N GLY A 130 6.64 7.70 4.82
CA GLY A 130 6.15 8.48 5.96
C GLY A 130 5.78 7.56 7.13
N SER A 131 5.92 8.09 8.35
CA SER A 131 5.63 7.33 9.57
C SER A 131 4.21 6.73 9.60
N ASN A 132 3.24 7.42 9.01
CA ASN A 132 1.86 6.94 8.93
C ASN A 132 1.74 5.75 7.98
N THR A 133 2.33 5.83 6.80
CA THR A 133 2.31 4.73 5.82
C THR A 133 3.03 3.51 6.35
N TYR A 134 4.19 3.71 6.98
CA TYR A 134 4.91 2.63 7.65
C TYR A 134 4.07 1.95 8.73
N LYS A 135 3.40 2.73 9.60
CA LYS A 135 2.53 2.18 10.64
C LYS A 135 1.34 1.43 10.06
N VAL A 136 0.70 1.97 9.03
CA VAL A 136 -0.43 1.31 8.37
C VAL A 136 0.03 -0.03 7.78
N ILE A 137 1.13 -0.05 7.03
CA ILE A 137 1.67 -1.30 6.47
C ILE A 137 2.03 -2.29 7.57
N LYS A 138 2.56 -1.84 8.70
CA LYS A 138 2.99 -2.71 9.79
C LYS A 138 1.81 -3.26 10.62
N GLU A 139 0.77 -2.46 10.87
CA GLU A 139 -0.25 -2.73 11.87
C GLU A 139 -1.62 -3.11 11.26
N VAL A 140 -1.82 -2.84 9.95
CA VAL A 140 -3.00 -3.28 9.20
C VAL A 140 -2.61 -4.53 8.40
N ASP A 141 -2.47 -5.65 9.12
CA ASP A 141 -1.96 -6.91 8.58
C ASP A 141 -3.03 -7.78 7.89
N PHE A 142 -4.30 -7.45 8.04
CA PHE A 142 -5.46 -8.17 7.52
C PHE A 142 -6.04 -7.58 6.23
N CYS A 143 -5.36 -6.62 5.60
CA CYS A 143 -5.77 -6.03 4.33
C CYS A 143 -4.54 -5.64 3.50
N PRO A 144 -4.49 -5.97 2.20
CA PRO A 144 -3.43 -5.51 1.33
C PRO A 144 -3.33 -3.98 1.29
N VAL A 145 -2.10 -3.47 1.39
CA VAL A 145 -1.80 -2.03 1.37
C VAL A 145 -0.97 -1.67 0.15
N ILE A 146 -1.44 -0.73 -0.66
CA ILE A 146 -0.68 -0.15 -1.77
C ILE A 146 -0.19 1.23 -1.36
N ALA A 147 1.14 1.38 -1.31
CA ALA A 147 1.80 2.66 -1.07
C ALA A 147 2.23 3.28 -2.40
N VAL A 148 1.73 4.47 -2.72
CA VAL A 148 1.97 5.18 -3.99
C VAL A 148 3.01 6.28 -3.77
N PRO A 149 4.14 6.28 -4.51
CA PRO A 149 5.13 7.35 -4.43
C PRO A 149 4.53 8.71 -4.80
N ASP A 150 5.05 9.78 -4.19
CA ASP A 150 4.53 11.14 -4.37
C ASP A 150 4.72 11.73 -5.77
N ASP A 151 5.73 11.26 -6.48
CA ASP A 151 6.08 11.66 -7.84
C ASP A 151 5.64 10.64 -8.92
N TYR A 152 5.00 9.54 -8.52
CA TYR A 152 4.55 8.52 -9.47
C TYR A 152 3.28 8.96 -10.18
N GLN A 153 3.34 9.00 -11.50
CA GLN A 153 2.19 9.22 -12.38
C GLN A 153 1.99 7.98 -13.24
N ILE A 154 0.76 7.51 -13.31
CA ILE A 154 0.44 6.40 -14.20
C ILE A 154 0.29 6.95 -15.63
N GLU A 155 1.22 6.59 -16.50
CA GLU A 155 1.25 7.04 -17.89
C GLU A 155 0.70 5.99 -18.86
N LYS A 156 0.65 4.73 -18.42
CA LYS A 156 0.23 3.57 -19.22
C LYS A 156 -0.47 2.53 -18.35
N GLU A 157 -1.01 1.49 -18.95
CA GLU A 157 -1.50 0.32 -18.23
C GLU A 157 -0.36 -0.40 -17.50
N ILE A 158 -0.69 -1.17 -16.46
CA ILE A 158 0.30 -1.95 -15.70
C ILE A 158 0.72 -3.15 -16.56
N ASP A 159 1.94 -3.13 -17.09
CA ASP A 159 2.47 -4.17 -17.96
C ASP A 159 3.18 -5.28 -17.16
N ALA A 160 3.92 -4.91 -16.13
CA ALA A 160 4.68 -5.87 -15.34
C ALA A 160 4.65 -5.56 -13.84
N ILE A 161 4.53 -6.62 -13.07
CA ILE A 161 4.50 -6.62 -11.61
C ILE A 161 5.68 -7.45 -11.11
N LEU A 162 6.49 -6.89 -10.21
CA LEU A 162 7.65 -7.55 -9.62
C LEU A 162 7.31 -8.09 -8.24
N LEU A 163 7.25 -9.41 -8.07
CA LEU A 163 7.20 -10.07 -6.77
C LEU A 163 8.63 -10.29 -6.24
N ALA A 164 9.00 -9.59 -5.17
CA ALA A 164 10.25 -9.84 -4.47
C ALA A 164 10.07 -10.90 -3.39
N THR A 165 10.87 -11.98 -3.44
CA THR A 165 10.72 -13.10 -2.49
C THR A 165 12.06 -13.76 -2.12
N GLY A 166 12.20 -14.11 -0.81
CA GLY A 166 13.28 -14.96 -0.31
C GLY A 166 12.98 -16.45 -0.40
N TYR A 167 11.80 -16.86 -0.88
CA TYR A 167 11.29 -18.23 -0.83
C TYR A 167 11.27 -18.84 0.58
N GLU A 168 11.14 -18.02 1.62
CA GLU A 168 11.17 -18.45 3.00
C GLU A 168 9.84 -19.06 3.47
N HIS A 169 8.79 -18.91 2.65
CA HIS A 169 7.43 -19.38 2.91
C HIS A 169 6.88 -20.26 1.78
N LEU A 170 6.17 -21.33 2.14
CA LEU A 170 5.41 -22.16 1.21
C LEU A 170 4.00 -21.58 1.07
N PHE A 171 3.80 -20.74 0.07
CA PHE A 171 2.53 -20.06 -0.14
C PHE A 171 1.36 -21.01 -0.37
N GLU A 172 0.24 -20.76 0.30
CA GLU A 172 -1.03 -21.39 0.00
C GLU A 172 -1.79 -20.62 -1.10
N ASN A 173 -2.79 -21.28 -1.72
CA ASN A 173 -3.52 -20.66 -2.84
C ASN A 173 -4.26 -19.38 -2.42
N TYR A 174 -4.84 -19.37 -1.22
CA TYR A 174 -5.59 -18.20 -0.73
C TYR A 174 -4.67 -17.01 -0.42
N GLU A 175 -3.42 -17.27 -0.04
CA GLU A 175 -2.42 -16.23 0.25
C GLU A 175 -1.98 -15.50 -1.02
N LEU A 176 -1.88 -16.19 -2.13
CA LEU A 176 -1.53 -15.61 -3.42
C LEU A 176 -2.72 -14.95 -4.12
N LYS A 177 -3.95 -15.22 -3.69
CA LYS A 177 -5.16 -14.74 -4.36
C LYS A 177 -5.21 -13.22 -4.58
N PRO A 178 -4.83 -12.34 -3.62
CA PRO A 178 -4.79 -10.90 -3.87
C PRO A 178 -3.81 -10.52 -4.98
N LEU A 179 -2.63 -11.15 -5.03
CA LEU A 179 -1.65 -10.94 -6.08
C LEU A 179 -2.15 -11.44 -7.42
N LEU A 180 -2.65 -12.68 -7.48
CA LEU A 180 -3.15 -13.28 -8.73
C LEU A 180 -4.32 -12.49 -9.31
N ASN A 181 -5.28 -12.09 -8.48
CA ASN A 181 -6.38 -11.24 -8.91
C ASN A 181 -5.89 -9.90 -9.50
N PHE A 182 -4.82 -9.35 -8.94
CA PHE A 182 -4.23 -8.11 -9.43
C PHE A 182 -3.53 -8.32 -10.79
N VAL A 183 -2.70 -9.37 -10.90
CA VAL A 183 -2.01 -9.75 -12.14
C VAL A 183 -3.01 -10.06 -13.27
N GLU A 184 -4.05 -10.86 -12.98
CA GLU A 184 -5.08 -11.23 -13.96
C GLU A 184 -5.90 -10.02 -14.40
N HIS A 185 -6.23 -9.10 -13.48
CA HIS A 185 -6.99 -7.90 -13.79
C HIS A 185 -6.26 -7.02 -14.82
N PHE A 186 -4.96 -6.79 -14.63
CA PHE A 186 -4.14 -5.97 -15.53
C PHE A 186 -3.58 -6.76 -16.71
N LYS A 187 -3.75 -8.07 -16.74
CA LYS A 187 -3.07 -8.98 -17.69
C LYS A 187 -1.56 -8.76 -17.71
N ALA A 188 -1.03 -8.38 -16.55
CA ALA A 188 0.37 -8.04 -16.38
C ALA A 188 1.25 -9.29 -16.34
N LYS A 189 2.50 -9.18 -16.80
CA LYS A 189 3.52 -10.21 -16.58
C LYS A 189 3.99 -10.16 -15.12
N LEU A 190 4.08 -11.31 -14.46
CA LEU A 190 4.61 -11.42 -13.10
C LEU A 190 6.09 -11.81 -13.14
N TRP A 191 6.96 -10.91 -12.74
CA TRP A 191 8.39 -11.19 -12.53
C TRP A 191 8.61 -11.58 -11.08
N ILE A 192 9.28 -12.70 -10.82
CA ILE A 192 9.54 -13.21 -9.48
C ILE A 192 11.04 -13.10 -9.22
N ALA A 193 11.42 -12.06 -8.46
CA ALA A 193 12.80 -11.73 -8.18
C ALA A 193 13.27 -12.38 -6.87
N HIS A 194 14.39 -13.09 -6.94
CA HIS A 194 15.18 -13.50 -5.80
C HIS A 194 16.51 -12.77 -5.79
N VAL A 195 16.80 -12.09 -4.68
CA VAL A 195 18.08 -11.38 -4.51
C VAL A 195 19.08 -12.34 -3.86
N GLY A 196 20.02 -12.81 -4.64
CA GLY A 196 21.03 -13.79 -4.27
C GLY A 196 21.06 -14.98 -5.22
N SER A 197 21.98 -15.92 -5.01
CA SER A 197 22.11 -17.08 -5.88
C SER A 197 21.04 -18.13 -5.65
N LEU A 198 20.39 -18.55 -6.72
CA LEU A 198 19.39 -19.64 -6.68
C LEU A 198 20.03 -21.00 -6.33
N ASP A 199 21.32 -21.18 -6.62
CA ASP A 199 22.05 -22.41 -6.28
C ASP A 199 22.28 -22.53 -4.76
N ALA A 200 22.37 -21.39 -4.09
CA ALA A 200 22.57 -21.30 -2.64
C ALA A 200 21.30 -21.46 -1.82
N LEU A 201 20.12 -21.67 -2.44
CA LEU A 201 18.86 -21.86 -1.73
C LEU A 201 18.89 -23.11 -0.86
N ALA A 202 18.41 -22.98 0.38
CA ALA A 202 18.19 -24.08 1.28
C ALA A 202 17.12 -25.07 0.71
N PRO A 203 17.08 -26.34 1.17
CA PRO A 203 16.09 -27.30 0.70
C PRO A 203 14.64 -26.82 0.83
N GLU A 204 14.31 -26.14 1.92
CA GLU A 204 12.99 -25.56 2.20
C GLU A 204 12.64 -24.44 1.21
N GLN A 205 13.60 -23.59 0.88
CA GLN A 205 13.43 -22.52 -0.11
C GLN A 205 13.25 -23.08 -1.54
N LYS A 206 13.96 -24.17 -1.86
CA LYS A 206 13.77 -24.89 -3.14
C LYS A 206 12.38 -25.50 -3.24
N ALA A 207 11.88 -26.06 -2.14
CA ALA A 207 10.52 -26.58 -2.07
C ALA A 207 9.47 -25.49 -2.23
N SER A 208 9.65 -24.35 -1.54
CA SER A 208 8.77 -23.16 -1.64
C SER A 208 8.76 -22.59 -3.06
N LYS A 209 9.93 -22.45 -3.71
CA LYS A 209 10.01 -22.01 -5.12
C LYS A 209 9.25 -22.96 -6.03
N LYS A 210 9.41 -24.29 -5.85
CA LYS A 210 8.67 -25.29 -6.63
C LYS A 210 7.16 -25.20 -6.39
N GLY A 211 6.73 -24.99 -5.13
CA GLY A 211 5.35 -24.78 -4.74
C GLY A 211 4.76 -23.54 -5.42
N LEU A 212 5.47 -22.42 -5.34
CA LEU A 212 5.08 -21.16 -6.00
C LEU A 212 4.91 -21.36 -7.52
N LYS A 213 5.88 -21.98 -8.19
CA LYS A 213 5.81 -22.30 -9.62
C LYS A 213 4.53 -23.10 -9.99
N ASN A 214 4.11 -24.03 -9.14
CA ASN A 214 2.93 -24.82 -9.39
C ASN A 214 1.62 -24.00 -9.29
N ARG A 215 1.60 -22.96 -8.46
CA ARG A 215 0.44 -22.09 -8.21
C ARG A 215 0.28 -20.98 -9.26
N LEU A 216 1.35 -20.67 -9.99
CA LEU A 216 1.38 -19.59 -10.99
C LEU A 216 1.07 -20.05 -12.42
N LYS A 217 0.69 -21.31 -12.63
CA LYS A 217 0.51 -21.90 -13.99
C LYS A 217 -0.55 -21.22 -14.85
N SER A 218 -1.47 -20.48 -14.24
CA SER A 218 -2.57 -19.80 -14.96
C SER A 218 -2.21 -18.41 -15.48
N ILE A 219 -1.06 -17.86 -15.11
CA ILE A 219 -0.64 -16.52 -15.47
C ILE A 219 0.69 -16.52 -16.21
N ASP A 220 1.01 -15.42 -16.90
CA ASP A 220 2.35 -15.21 -17.47
C ASP A 220 3.32 -14.78 -16.36
N TYR A 221 4.38 -15.56 -16.17
CA TYR A 221 5.38 -15.29 -15.15
C TYR A 221 6.79 -15.69 -15.56
N GLU A 222 7.77 -15.05 -14.95
CA GLU A 222 9.19 -15.35 -15.13
C GLU A 222 9.94 -15.26 -13.81
N PHE A 223 10.82 -16.22 -13.53
CA PHE A 223 11.75 -16.16 -12.41
C PHE A 223 13.04 -15.48 -12.83
N ILE A 224 13.42 -14.46 -12.07
CA ILE A 224 14.68 -13.75 -12.27
C ILE A 224 15.57 -13.89 -11.04
N GLU A 225 16.85 -14.12 -11.29
CA GLU A 225 17.89 -14.09 -10.27
C GLU A 225 18.60 -12.74 -10.36
N VAL A 226 18.69 -12.07 -9.21
CA VAL A 226 19.30 -10.74 -9.15
C VAL A 226 20.49 -10.80 -8.20
N GLU A 227 21.66 -10.48 -8.72
CA GLU A 227 22.85 -10.42 -7.89
C GLU A 227 22.68 -9.35 -6.79
N LYS A 228 23.02 -9.74 -5.56
CA LYS A 228 22.87 -8.83 -4.42
C LYS A 228 23.90 -7.71 -4.49
N ASP A 229 23.44 -6.46 -4.54
CA ASP A 229 24.24 -5.28 -4.30
C ASP A 229 24.47 -5.10 -2.78
N THR A 230 24.42 -3.88 -2.28
CA THR A 230 24.63 -3.53 -0.87
C THR A 230 23.51 -4.07 0.03
N SER A 231 22.26 -4.03 -0.45
CA SER A 231 21.09 -4.50 0.26
C SER A 231 20.01 -5.03 -0.66
N VAL A 232 19.08 -5.83 -0.14
CA VAL A 232 17.91 -6.32 -0.90
C VAL A 232 17.11 -5.13 -1.45
N ASN A 233 16.91 -4.09 -0.63
CA ASN A 233 16.19 -2.89 -1.04
C ASN A 233 16.87 -2.19 -2.22
N ASN A 234 18.17 -1.90 -2.12
CA ASN A 234 18.91 -1.24 -3.20
C ASN A 234 18.89 -2.07 -4.49
N THR A 235 19.01 -3.39 -4.37
CA THR A 235 18.96 -4.30 -5.51
C THR A 235 17.61 -4.23 -6.23
N ILE A 236 16.50 -4.27 -5.49
CA ILE A 236 15.14 -4.14 -6.05
C ILE A 236 14.94 -2.76 -6.70
N GLN A 237 15.41 -1.69 -6.05
CA GLN A 237 15.32 -0.34 -6.62
C GLN A 237 16.10 -0.22 -7.93
N GLN A 238 17.33 -0.70 -7.99
CA GLN A 238 18.13 -0.69 -9.20
C GLN A 238 17.48 -1.49 -10.33
N LEU A 239 16.83 -2.62 -10.00
CA LEU A 239 16.10 -3.41 -10.98
C LEU A 239 14.95 -2.60 -11.58
N VAL A 240 14.12 -1.95 -10.74
CA VAL A 240 13.02 -1.08 -11.18
C VAL A 240 13.51 0.14 -11.95
N GLU A 241 14.69 0.69 -11.60
CA GLU A 241 15.28 1.82 -12.32
C GLU A 241 15.83 1.41 -13.71
N LYS A 242 16.36 0.20 -13.82
CA LYS A 242 16.87 -0.34 -15.09
C LYS A 242 15.73 -0.77 -16.02
N ASP A 243 14.73 -1.43 -15.47
CA ASP A 243 13.62 -1.95 -16.26
C ASP A 243 12.35 -1.11 -16.03
N LYS A 244 12.12 -0.17 -16.94
CA LYS A 244 10.97 0.74 -16.90
C LYS A 244 9.64 0.07 -17.26
N THR A 245 9.64 -1.21 -17.56
CA THR A 245 8.39 -1.97 -17.74
C THR A 245 7.78 -2.39 -16.42
N ILE A 246 8.56 -2.41 -15.31
CA ILE A 246 8.06 -2.75 -13.99
C ILE A 246 7.25 -1.56 -13.43
N ASP A 247 5.96 -1.75 -13.30
CA ASP A 247 5.00 -0.72 -12.88
C ASP A 247 4.60 -0.82 -11.41
N MET A 248 4.88 -1.97 -10.77
CA MET A 248 4.58 -2.20 -9.36
C MET A 248 5.53 -3.23 -8.75
N VAL A 249 5.94 -3.01 -7.51
CA VAL A 249 6.61 -4.02 -6.70
C VAL A 249 5.63 -4.61 -5.69
N VAL A 250 5.65 -5.93 -5.55
CA VAL A 250 4.83 -6.66 -4.57
C VAL A 250 5.70 -7.39 -3.59
N MET A 251 5.32 -7.34 -2.35
CA MET A 251 5.88 -8.16 -1.28
C MET A 251 4.79 -8.90 -0.54
N ILE A 252 5.06 -10.16 -0.25
CA ILE A 252 4.25 -10.94 0.65
C ILE A 252 5.00 -11.05 1.97
N ASN A 253 4.44 -10.44 3.01
CA ASN A 253 5.07 -10.29 4.31
C ASN A 253 4.57 -11.38 5.27
N GLN A 254 5.47 -12.27 5.66
CA GLN A 254 5.24 -13.25 6.70
C GLN A 254 5.91 -12.77 8.00
N ASN A 255 5.17 -12.71 9.10
CA ASN A 255 5.69 -12.45 10.45
C ASN A 255 6.60 -11.21 10.56
N HIS A 256 6.32 -10.15 9.82
CA HIS A 256 7.07 -8.89 9.80
C HIS A 256 8.56 -8.99 9.38
N THR A 257 9.11 -10.20 9.16
CA THR A 257 10.55 -10.42 8.98
C THR A 257 11.11 -9.86 7.68
N PHE A 258 10.43 -10.04 6.56
CA PHE A 258 10.93 -9.56 5.27
C PHE A 258 10.76 -8.04 5.13
N PHE A 259 9.60 -7.52 5.52
CA PHE A 259 9.35 -6.08 5.55
C PHE A 259 10.30 -5.37 6.54
N GLU A 260 10.57 -5.98 7.70
CA GLU A 260 11.56 -5.46 8.65
C GLU A 260 12.98 -5.48 8.09
N ARG A 261 13.39 -6.51 7.34
CA ARG A 261 14.69 -6.53 6.64
C ARG A 261 14.79 -5.44 5.59
N LEU A 262 13.71 -5.18 4.85
CA LEU A 262 13.68 -4.11 3.85
C LEU A 262 13.81 -2.72 4.48
N THR A 263 13.24 -2.55 5.69
CA THR A 263 13.18 -1.26 6.39
C THR A 263 14.25 -1.08 7.46
N ARG A 264 14.87 -2.17 7.95
CA ARG A 264 15.80 -2.18 9.09
C ARG A 264 17.22 -2.61 8.75
N GLU A 265 17.59 -2.85 7.49
CA GLU A 265 19.01 -3.14 7.21
C GLU A 265 19.88 -2.02 7.82
N PRO A 266 20.79 -2.35 8.76
CA PRO A 266 21.51 -1.36 9.53
C PRO A 266 22.67 -0.81 8.73
N VAL A 267 22.41 0.12 7.83
CA VAL A 267 23.44 1.02 7.31
C VAL A 267 23.08 2.40 7.80
N ILE A 268 23.70 2.75 8.95
CA ILE A 268 23.82 4.11 9.47
C ILE A 268 22.56 4.96 9.25
N LYS A 269 21.67 4.99 10.23
CA LYS A 269 20.56 5.95 10.38
C LYS A 269 19.87 6.32 9.06
N LYS A 270 18.72 5.73 8.77
CA LYS A 270 17.77 6.14 7.73
C LYS A 270 17.89 5.49 6.34
N VAL A 271 17.96 4.17 6.23
CA VAL A 271 17.61 3.54 4.95
C VAL A 271 16.11 3.27 4.95
N SER A 272 15.41 4.03 4.19
CA SER A 272 13.98 3.94 3.99
C SER A 272 13.72 3.28 2.64
N PHE A 273 12.70 2.47 2.60
CA PHE A 273 12.18 1.94 1.34
C PHE A 273 11.74 3.11 0.45
N ASN A 274 12.48 3.32 -0.63
CA ASN A 274 12.17 4.29 -1.67
C ASN A 274 11.83 3.56 -2.96
N SER A 275 10.57 3.27 -3.18
CA SER A 275 10.13 2.75 -4.46
C SER A 275 9.87 3.89 -5.44
N LYS A 276 10.31 3.74 -6.68
CA LYS A 276 9.95 4.65 -7.78
C LYS A 276 8.60 4.28 -8.41
N VAL A 277 8.08 3.12 -8.06
CA VAL A 277 6.77 2.61 -8.49
C VAL A 277 5.92 2.22 -7.29
N PRO A 278 4.61 2.11 -7.42
CA PRO A 278 3.73 1.67 -6.35
C PRO A 278 4.18 0.34 -5.74
N PHE A 279 3.95 0.23 -4.44
CA PHE A 279 4.39 -0.90 -3.64
C PHE A 279 3.21 -1.55 -2.94
N LEU A 280 2.89 -2.79 -3.31
CA LEU A 280 1.84 -3.59 -2.71
C LEU A 280 2.41 -4.51 -1.64
N VAL A 281 1.93 -4.39 -0.41
CA VAL A 281 2.21 -5.33 0.68
C VAL A 281 1.00 -6.20 0.95
N ILE A 282 1.21 -7.50 0.91
CA ILE A 282 0.22 -8.51 1.28
C ILE A 282 0.72 -9.19 2.54
N HIS A 283 -0.08 -9.18 3.59
CA HIS A 283 0.24 -9.90 4.82
C HIS A 283 -0.33 -11.30 4.78
N LEU A 284 0.44 -12.25 5.29
CA LEU A 284 -0.05 -13.61 5.50
C LEU A 284 -0.67 -13.71 6.90
N PHE A 285 -1.83 -14.30 6.96
CA PHE A 285 -2.49 -14.62 8.24
C PHE A 285 -1.92 -15.94 8.76
N GLU A 286 -1.60 -15.97 10.03
CA GLU A 286 -1.33 -17.22 10.77
C GLU A 286 -2.64 -17.90 11.17
#